data_eb08aff898fa75425407eca278777804
#
_entry.id   eb08aff898fa75425407eca278777804
#
_cell.length_a   1.000
_cell.length_b   1.000
_cell.length_c   1.000
_cell.angle_alpha   90.00
_cell.angle_beta   90.00
_cell.angle_gamma   90.00
#
_symmetry.space_group_name_H-M   'P 1'
#
loop_
_entity.id
_entity.type
_entity.pdbx_description
1 polymer ?
#
loop_
_entity_poly.entity_id
_entity_poly.type
_entity_poly.pdbx_seq_one_letter_code
_entity_poly.pdbx_strand_id
1 'polypeptide(L)'
;MCVAFVVLTLITSGCSTMQDVVKAKESGSEGTTKNYPVTEAQAWDIAKTVFRWEGADAIEEHKEEKYMLTSSGMNMVSYGAVMGAWIMPITEEDMKVTVVTKRRLTLNVATTLTESTFHKRFAQAVDLIKQGKKLPAEAP
;
A
#
# COMPACT_ATOMS: atom_id res chain seq x y z
N MET A 1 4.27 40.35 -39.54
CA MET A 1 4.84 40.11 -38.21
C MET A 1 4.16 38.91 -37.60
N CYS A 2 4.81 37.76 -37.69
CA CYS A 2 4.30 36.51 -37.06
C CYS A 2 4.93 36.38 -35.70
N VAL A 3 4.12 36.53 -34.65
CA VAL A 3 4.55 36.22 -33.26
C VAL A 3 4.33 34.73 -33.04
N ALA A 4 5.43 33.97 -33.04
CA ALA A 4 5.40 32.57 -32.67
C ALA A 4 5.24 32.44 -31.15
N PHE A 5 4.08 32.00 -30.70
CA PHE A 5 3.82 31.63 -29.31
C PHE A 5 4.46 30.24 -29.05
N VAL A 6 5.64 30.25 -28.46
CA VAL A 6 6.25 29.01 -27.95
C VAL A 6 5.53 28.65 -26.66
N VAL A 7 4.61 27.66 -26.73
CA VAL A 7 4.01 27.04 -25.57
C VAL A 7 5.04 26.09 -24.95
N LEU A 8 5.71 26.56 -23.90
CA LEU A 8 6.60 25.75 -23.07
C LEU A 8 5.75 24.83 -22.19
N THR A 9 5.51 23.60 -22.66
CA THR A 9 4.87 22.56 -21.85
C THR A 9 5.85 22.13 -20.74
N LEU A 10 5.63 22.64 -19.54
CA LEU A 10 6.27 22.16 -18.32
C LEU A 10 5.79 20.73 -18.04
N ILE A 11 6.62 19.76 -18.37
CA ILE A 11 6.43 18.37 -17.94
C ILE A 11 6.77 18.33 -16.44
N THR A 12 5.75 18.48 -15.59
CA THR A 12 5.90 18.22 -14.16
C THR A 12 5.99 16.72 -13.96
N SER A 13 7.20 16.20 -13.85
CA SER A 13 7.47 14.85 -13.36
C SER A 13 7.07 14.80 -11.88
N GLY A 14 5.79 14.57 -11.60
CA GLY A 14 5.28 14.47 -10.24
C GLY A 14 5.79 13.20 -9.57
N CYS A 15 6.48 13.32 -8.45
CA CYS A 15 6.69 12.20 -7.54
C CYS A 15 5.33 11.74 -7.00
N SER A 16 5.06 10.43 -7.04
CA SER A 16 3.82 9.89 -6.47
C SER A 16 3.75 10.15 -4.97
N THR A 17 2.62 10.64 -4.53
CA THR A 17 2.32 10.98 -3.13
C THR A 17 1.31 9.98 -2.54
N MET A 18 1.10 10.02 -1.22
CA MET A 18 0.05 9.24 -0.56
C MET A 18 -1.35 9.57 -1.12
N GLN A 19 -1.59 10.82 -1.51
CA GLN A 19 -2.85 11.24 -2.12
C GLN A 19 -3.09 10.61 -3.50
N ASP A 20 -2.04 10.33 -4.26
CA ASP A 20 -2.18 9.66 -5.55
C ASP A 20 -2.67 8.22 -5.38
N VAL A 21 -2.30 7.57 -4.27
CA VAL A 21 -2.80 6.24 -3.90
C VAL A 21 -4.30 6.29 -3.59
N VAL A 22 -4.76 7.28 -2.84
CA VAL A 22 -6.19 7.47 -2.53
C VAL A 22 -6.98 7.73 -3.80
N LYS A 23 -6.53 8.64 -4.67
CA LYS A 23 -7.18 8.91 -5.96
C LYS A 23 -7.23 7.68 -6.87
N ALA A 24 -6.17 6.89 -6.92
CA ALA A 24 -6.13 5.65 -7.70
C ALA A 24 -7.17 4.63 -7.20
N LYS A 25 -7.35 4.52 -5.86
CA LYS A 25 -8.40 3.68 -5.27
C LYS A 25 -9.80 4.17 -5.63
N GLU A 26 -10.03 5.48 -5.56
CA GLU A 26 -11.32 6.10 -5.87
C GLU A 26 -11.72 5.92 -7.34
N SER A 27 -10.74 5.94 -8.26
CA SER A 27 -10.98 5.68 -9.67
C SER A 27 -11.44 4.25 -9.97
N GLY A 28 -11.20 3.31 -9.03
CA GLY A 28 -11.55 1.90 -9.16
C GLY A 28 -10.75 1.12 -10.21
N SER A 29 -9.78 1.76 -10.86
CA SER A 29 -8.99 1.17 -11.96
C SER A 29 -7.71 0.49 -11.50
N GLU A 30 -7.31 0.68 -10.26
CA GLU A 30 -6.04 0.19 -9.74
C GLU A 30 -6.22 -0.52 -8.38
N GLY A 31 -5.29 -1.43 -8.11
CA GLY A 31 -5.25 -2.15 -6.86
C GLY A 31 -5.61 -3.62 -6.98
N THR A 32 -5.22 -4.37 -5.97
CA THR A 32 -5.50 -5.80 -5.85
C THR A 32 -6.32 -6.05 -4.59
N THR A 33 -7.41 -6.80 -4.72
CA THR A 33 -8.34 -7.11 -3.64
C THR A 33 -8.33 -8.61 -3.33
N LYS A 34 -8.26 -8.94 -2.03
CA LYS A 34 -8.45 -10.30 -1.52
C LYS A 34 -9.28 -10.29 -0.25
N ASN A 35 -9.98 -11.40 0.01
CA ASN A 35 -10.74 -11.61 1.23
C ASN A 35 -9.95 -12.50 2.19
N TYR A 36 -10.06 -12.19 3.49
CA TYR A 36 -9.35 -12.92 4.54
C TYR A 36 -10.28 -13.22 5.71
N PRO A 37 -10.25 -14.47 6.25
CA PRO A 37 -11.09 -14.87 7.39
C PRO A 37 -10.44 -14.43 8.71
N VAL A 38 -10.54 -13.15 9.00
CA VAL A 38 -10.04 -12.48 10.21
C VAL A 38 -10.99 -11.37 10.63
N THR A 39 -10.96 -11.02 11.91
CA THR A 39 -11.71 -9.86 12.43
C THR A 39 -11.08 -8.55 11.96
N GLU A 40 -11.83 -7.46 12.05
CA GLU A 40 -11.32 -6.12 11.70
C GLU A 40 -10.05 -5.77 12.50
N ALA A 41 -10.06 -6.00 13.82
CA ALA A 41 -8.91 -5.73 14.67
C ALA A 41 -7.67 -6.53 14.24
N GLN A 42 -7.83 -7.82 13.93
CA GLN A 42 -6.75 -8.65 13.41
C GLN A 42 -6.25 -8.15 12.07
N ALA A 43 -7.14 -7.77 11.15
CA ALA A 43 -6.75 -7.26 9.84
C ALA A 43 -5.94 -5.97 9.93
N TRP A 44 -6.28 -5.06 10.86
CA TRP A 44 -5.51 -3.85 11.12
C TRP A 44 -4.11 -4.16 11.64
N ASP A 45 -3.98 -5.05 12.62
CA ASP A 45 -2.68 -5.44 13.17
C ASP A 45 -1.82 -6.17 12.16
N ILE A 46 -2.42 -7.07 11.35
CA ILE A 46 -1.73 -7.75 10.25
C ILE A 46 -1.23 -6.73 9.22
N ALA A 47 -2.07 -5.82 8.76
CA ALA A 47 -1.69 -4.85 7.74
C ALA A 47 -0.51 -3.98 8.19
N LYS A 48 -0.53 -3.47 9.43
CA LYS A 48 0.59 -2.71 10.00
C LYS A 48 1.86 -3.55 10.09
N THR A 49 1.74 -4.80 10.52
CA THR A 49 2.87 -5.71 10.62
C THR A 49 3.48 -6.00 9.26
N VAL A 50 2.65 -6.28 8.26
CA VAL A 50 3.10 -6.53 6.88
C VAL A 50 3.79 -5.29 6.30
N PHE A 51 3.25 -4.10 6.51
CA PHE A 51 3.93 -2.87 6.09
C PHE A 51 5.32 -2.74 6.69
N ARG A 52 5.48 -3.04 7.99
CA ARG A 52 6.80 -3.02 8.66
C ARG A 52 7.75 -4.07 8.10
N TRP A 53 7.26 -5.27 7.82
CA TRP A 53 8.05 -6.34 7.20
C TRP A 53 8.58 -5.95 5.81
N GLU A 54 7.84 -5.13 5.09
CA GLU A 54 8.22 -4.64 3.76
C GLU A 54 8.96 -3.29 3.80
N GLY A 55 9.40 -2.85 4.98
CA GLY A 55 10.26 -1.70 5.15
C GLY A 55 9.53 -0.35 5.12
N ALA A 56 8.29 -0.30 5.59
CA ALA A 56 7.58 0.96 5.75
C ALA A 56 8.26 1.86 6.79
N ASP A 57 8.50 3.13 6.44
CA ASP A 57 9.08 4.12 7.33
C ASP A 57 8.05 4.70 8.30
N ALA A 58 6.85 4.95 7.80
CA ALA A 58 5.75 5.50 8.56
C ALA A 58 4.42 4.88 8.11
N ILE A 59 3.49 4.74 9.05
CA ILE A 59 2.14 4.25 8.77
C ILE A 59 1.15 5.29 9.28
N GLU A 60 0.30 5.78 8.39
CA GLU A 60 -0.76 6.74 8.68
C GLU A 60 -2.10 5.99 8.69
N GLU A 61 -2.78 5.97 9.84
CA GLU A 61 -4.03 5.22 10.02
C GLU A 61 -5.24 6.15 9.94
N HIS A 62 -6.16 5.85 9.02
CA HIS A 62 -7.47 6.51 8.84
C HIS A 62 -8.58 5.50 9.16
N LYS A 63 -8.79 5.25 10.45
CA LYS A 63 -9.70 4.19 10.92
C LYS A 63 -11.16 4.44 10.59
N GLU A 64 -11.60 5.69 10.60
CA GLU A 64 -12.97 6.04 10.27
C GLU A 64 -13.28 5.78 8.79
N GLU A 65 -12.33 6.05 7.91
CA GLU A 65 -12.42 5.81 6.47
C GLU A 65 -11.95 4.40 6.05
N LYS A 66 -11.58 3.58 7.04
CA LYS A 66 -11.20 2.16 6.83
C LYS A 66 -9.97 1.95 5.94
N TYR A 67 -8.97 2.83 6.01
CA TYR A 67 -7.71 2.62 5.29
C TYR A 67 -6.48 3.07 6.09
N MET A 68 -5.33 2.63 5.64
CA MET A 68 -4.03 3.12 6.10
C MET A 68 -3.10 3.36 4.91
N LEU A 69 -2.21 4.31 5.08
CA LEU A 69 -1.22 4.70 4.08
C LEU A 69 0.18 4.49 4.64
N THR A 70 1.10 4.12 3.76
CA THR A 70 2.50 4.02 4.13
C THR A 70 3.41 4.39 2.97
N SER A 71 4.67 4.70 3.29
CA SER A 71 5.73 4.84 2.31
C SER A 71 6.93 4.00 2.72
N SER A 72 7.59 3.39 1.75
CA SER A 72 8.94 2.87 1.94
C SER A 72 9.95 3.97 1.67
N GLY A 73 11.04 3.99 2.43
CA GLY A 73 12.11 4.96 2.28
C GLY A 73 12.85 4.84 0.96
N MET A 74 13.59 5.89 0.64
CA MET A 74 14.59 5.87 -0.42
C MET A 74 15.87 5.24 0.11
N ASN A 75 16.45 4.35 -0.67
CA ASN A 75 17.79 3.84 -0.44
C ASN A 75 18.62 3.95 -1.74
N MET A 76 19.86 3.53 -1.71
CA MET A 76 20.77 3.63 -2.89
C MET A 76 20.27 2.85 -4.12
N VAL A 77 19.33 1.92 -3.95
CA VAL A 77 18.83 1.03 -5.01
C VAL A 77 17.37 1.34 -5.37
N SER A 78 16.60 1.94 -4.44
CA SER A 78 15.16 2.19 -4.60
C SER A 78 14.77 3.60 -4.19
N TYR A 79 13.98 4.25 -5.03
CA TYR A 79 13.37 5.55 -4.70
C TYR A 79 12.08 5.41 -3.87
N GLY A 80 11.78 4.20 -3.42
CA GLY A 80 10.63 3.90 -2.60
C GLY A 80 9.30 3.82 -3.36
N ALA A 81 8.28 3.51 -2.60
CA ALA A 81 6.89 3.46 -3.07
C ALA A 81 5.96 3.97 -1.99
N VAL A 82 4.77 4.37 -2.36
CA VAL A 82 3.65 4.65 -1.46
C VAL A 82 2.58 3.60 -1.67
N MET A 83 1.99 3.12 -0.58
CA MET A 83 0.96 2.09 -0.61
C MET A 83 -0.20 2.47 0.31
N GLY A 84 -1.42 2.16 -0.12
CA GLY A 84 -2.61 2.21 0.70
C GLY A 84 -3.24 0.83 0.84
N ALA A 85 -3.74 0.52 2.03
CA ALA A 85 -4.53 -0.67 2.30
C ALA A 85 -5.89 -0.28 2.86
N TRP A 86 -6.96 -0.69 2.18
CA TRP A 86 -8.35 -0.51 2.60
C TRP A 86 -8.86 -1.80 3.21
N ILE A 87 -9.36 -1.73 4.43
CA ILE A 87 -9.84 -2.87 5.22
C ILE A 87 -11.33 -2.70 5.42
N MET A 88 -12.11 -3.43 4.64
CA MET A 88 -13.56 -3.33 4.62
C MET A 88 -14.19 -4.62 5.17
N PRO A 89 -15.02 -4.55 6.21
CA PRO A 89 -15.71 -5.72 6.72
C PRO A 89 -16.70 -6.26 5.68
N ILE A 90 -16.69 -7.58 5.49
CA ILE A 90 -17.73 -8.34 4.78
C ILE A 90 -18.68 -8.90 5.83
N THR A 91 -18.13 -9.52 6.88
CA THR A 91 -18.79 -9.99 8.09
C THR A 91 -17.93 -9.61 9.31
N GLU A 92 -18.31 -10.01 10.51
CA GLU A 92 -17.47 -9.81 11.71
C GLU A 92 -16.14 -10.56 11.66
N GLU A 93 -16.07 -11.66 10.89
CA GLU A 93 -14.90 -12.55 10.80
C GLU A 93 -14.30 -12.62 9.39
N ASP A 94 -14.79 -11.82 8.44
CA ASP A 94 -14.28 -11.78 7.08
C ASP A 94 -14.04 -10.34 6.62
N MET A 95 -12.81 -10.06 6.20
CA MET A 95 -12.38 -8.75 5.73
C MET A 95 -12.00 -8.79 4.25
N LYS A 96 -12.48 -7.79 3.52
CA LYS A 96 -12.00 -7.48 2.17
C LYS A 96 -10.85 -6.49 2.28
N VAL A 97 -9.67 -6.88 1.83
CA VAL A 97 -8.46 -6.05 1.83
C VAL A 97 -8.09 -5.68 0.40
N THR A 98 -8.16 -4.39 0.11
CA THR A 98 -7.74 -3.83 -1.19
C THR A 98 -6.46 -3.05 -1.01
N VAL A 99 -5.47 -3.29 -1.84
CA VAL A 99 -4.16 -2.65 -1.77
C VAL A 99 -3.86 -1.95 -3.08
N VAL A 100 -3.39 -0.73 -2.99
CA VAL A 100 -2.96 0.09 -4.14
C VAL A 100 -1.54 0.57 -3.89
N THR A 101 -0.66 0.38 -4.87
CA THR A 101 0.74 0.82 -4.80
C THR A 101 1.04 1.83 -5.91
N LYS A 102 1.72 2.91 -5.54
CA LYS A 102 2.32 3.86 -6.49
C LYS A 102 3.82 3.94 -6.25
N ARG A 103 4.59 3.72 -7.29
CA ARG A 103 6.04 3.93 -7.26
C ARG A 103 6.32 5.43 -7.35
N ARG A 104 7.28 5.93 -6.56
CA ARG A 104 7.68 7.34 -6.59
C ARG A 104 8.31 7.73 -7.93
N LEU A 105 9.05 6.79 -8.55
CA LEU A 105 9.54 6.92 -9.92
C LEU A 105 9.08 5.74 -10.74
N THR A 106 8.60 6.01 -11.96
CA THR A 106 8.08 4.98 -12.88
C THR A 106 9.13 3.91 -13.23
N LEU A 107 10.41 4.27 -13.27
CA LEU A 107 11.54 3.36 -13.54
C LEU A 107 12.04 2.61 -12.31
N ASN A 108 11.45 2.82 -11.13
CA ASN A 108 11.85 2.13 -9.92
C ASN A 108 11.35 0.68 -9.94
N VAL A 109 12.23 -0.23 -10.32
CA VAL A 109 11.95 -1.69 -10.37
C VAL A 109 12.41 -2.43 -9.12
N ALA A 110 13.15 -1.77 -8.22
CA ALA A 110 13.79 -2.39 -7.07
C ALA A 110 12.98 -2.29 -5.76
N THR A 111 11.72 -1.79 -5.82
CA THR A 111 10.88 -1.73 -4.63
C THR A 111 10.33 -3.12 -4.26
N THR A 112 10.39 -3.46 -2.99
CA THR A 112 9.76 -4.67 -2.41
C THR A 112 8.30 -4.43 -2.01
N LEU A 113 7.91 -3.16 -1.82
CA LEU A 113 6.56 -2.78 -1.45
C LEU A 113 5.64 -2.88 -2.68
N THR A 114 5.14 -4.08 -2.95
CA THR A 114 4.21 -4.38 -4.04
C THR A 114 2.93 -5.01 -3.51
N GLU A 115 1.83 -4.89 -4.26
CA GLU A 115 0.54 -5.46 -3.89
C GLU A 115 0.60 -6.98 -3.74
N SER A 116 1.32 -7.64 -4.64
CA SER A 116 1.51 -9.10 -4.59
C SER A 116 2.26 -9.53 -3.34
N THR A 117 3.35 -8.85 -2.99
CA THR A 117 4.13 -9.13 -1.79
C THR A 117 3.30 -8.85 -0.54
N PHE A 118 2.57 -7.76 -0.50
CA PHE A 118 1.68 -7.45 0.61
C PHE A 118 0.67 -8.59 0.85
N HIS A 119 -0.07 -9.00 -0.17
CA HIS A 119 -1.06 -10.07 -0.04
C HIS A 119 -0.47 -11.43 0.33
N LYS A 120 0.74 -11.73 -0.16
CA LYS A 120 1.48 -12.93 0.25
C LYS A 120 1.80 -12.91 1.74
N ARG A 121 2.36 -11.80 2.23
CA ARG A 121 2.70 -11.63 3.64
C ARG A 121 1.47 -11.57 4.53
N PHE A 122 0.41 -10.95 4.06
CA PHE A 122 -0.87 -10.91 4.79
C PHE A 122 -1.42 -12.32 5.00
N ALA A 123 -1.42 -13.17 3.98
CA ALA A 123 -1.84 -14.56 4.10
C ALA A 123 -0.97 -15.35 5.09
N GLN A 124 0.36 -15.17 5.06
CA GLN A 124 1.27 -15.79 6.04
C GLN A 124 0.95 -15.37 7.47
N ALA A 125 0.65 -14.08 7.69
CA ALA A 125 0.26 -13.56 9.00
C ALA A 125 -1.08 -14.15 9.48
N VAL A 126 -2.06 -14.29 8.58
CA VAL A 126 -3.33 -14.95 8.88
C VAL A 126 -3.11 -16.39 9.36
N ASP A 127 -2.25 -17.15 8.66
CA ASP A 127 -1.93 -18.53 9.03
C ASP A 127 -1.26 -18.62 10.42
N LEU A 128 -0.37 -17.67 10.74
CA LEU A 128 0.26 -17.61 12.06
C LEU A 128 -0.78 -17.36 13.16
N ILE A 129 -1.69 -16.41 12.96
CA ILE A 129 -2.75 -16.10 13.94
C ILE A 129 -3.68 -17.30 14.13
N LYS A 130 -4.07 -17.99 13.05
CA LYS A 130 -4.90 -19.21 13.13
C LYS A 130 -4.23 -20.34 13.90
N GLN A 131 -2.89 -20.41 13.89
CA GLN A 131 -2.11 -21.33 14.70
C GLN A 131 -1.92 -20.88 16.15
N GLY A 132 -2.52 -19.76 16.56
CA GLY A 132 -2.36 -19.18 17.90
C GLY A 132 -0.98 -18.56 18.13
N LYS A 133 -0.22 -18.30 17.08
CA LYS A 133 1.11 -17.68 17.15
C LYS A 133 1.01 -16.17 17.10
N LYS A 134 1.95 -15.50 17.78
CA LYS A 134 2.12 -14.05 17.65
C LYS A 134 2.81 -13.72 16.32
N LEU A 135 2.48 -12.56 15.76
CA LEU A 135 3.18 -12.04 14.60
C LEU A 135 4.61 -11.66 15.00
N PRO A 136 5.63 -12.18 14.29
CA PRO A 136 7.02 -11.84 14.57
C PRO A 136 7.34 -10.39 14.15
N ALA A 137 8.43 -9.85 14.69
CA ALA A 137 8.88 -8.50 14.33
C ALA A 137 9.41 -8.43 12.88
N GLU A 138 9.96 -9.54 12.39
CA GLU A 138 10.48 -9.68 11.01
C GLU A 138 9.64 -10.68 10.22
N ALA A 139 9.64 -10.51 8.89
CA ALA A 139 8.93 -11.40 7.99
C ALA A 139 9.42 -12.85 8.09
N PRO A 140 8.51 -13.83 8.17
CA PRO A 140 8.85 -15.24 8.16
C PRO A 140 9.42 -15.71 6.82
#